data_4e101a5a60bbf181319ab89912904c2f
#
_entry.id   4e101a5a60bbf181319ab89912904c2f
#
_cell.length_a   1.000
_cell.length_b   1.000
_cell.length_c   1.000
_cell.angle_alpha   90.00
_cell.angle_beta   90.00
_cell.angle_gamma   90.00
#
_symmetry.space_group_name_H-M   'P 1'
#
loop_
_entity.id
_entity.type
_entity.pdbx_description
1 polymer ?
#
loop_
_entity_poly.entity_id
_entity_poly.type
_entity_poly.pdbx_seq_one_letter_code
_entity_poly.pdbx_strand_id
1 'polypeptide(L)'
;MKKWWIVLTAVLAIAAAAVVGYMLSTAPRGVESIQATQPETAAPTEPATERPTEPPTEAPTEPPMEAGETLVLNGTELVTAVSDGTEYVSADALQQAGLSLPEAEPLQNGGMDYYVLSVVSEENRCAEYVDDETGLRYLTPGAARFSIEQSVNVPVLMYHAVSDSMWGIDELFVSPASMEEQLRYLVDNGYEPIWFSDLAELEQYEKPVILTFDDGYDDNYTELLPLLRKYNVKATVFMIADAMGMQHKMTEEQVREMADSGLVSIQSHGLTHADMDAMDEETLIRELGESQRILTRVTGRQPSVLCYPTGRYSDLTLEVAERYYNFGLKMVGGQYNTADDPFLVSRYYVSRYTGLDSFAAMVAPAGT
;
A
#
# COMPACT_ATOMS: atom_id res chain seq x y z
N MET A 1 14.47 -40.27 16.39
CA MET A 1 15.14 -39.33 17.30
C MET A 1 16.64 -39.18 17.12
N LYS A 2 17.35 -39.98 16.29
CA LYS A 2 18.83 -39.89 16.10
C LYS A 2 19.30 -38.95 14.93
N LYS A 3 18.41 -38.48 14.09
CA LYS A 3 18.79 -37.62 12.91
C LYS A 3 18.79 -36.11 13.18
N TRP A 4 18.18 -35.63 14.26
CA TRP A 4 18.12 -34.21 14.58
C TRP A 4 19.35 -33.69 15.35
N TRP A 5 20.08 -34.52 16.02
CA TRP A 5 21.29 -34.12 16.75
C TRP A 5 22.49 -33.82 15.83
N ILE A 6 22.53 -34.43 14.66
CA ILE A 6 23.65 -34.20 13.68
C ILE A 6 23.52 -32.84 12.98
N VAL A 7 22.29 -32.32 12.80
CA VAL A 7 22.07 -31.03 12.18
C VAL A 7 22.39 -29.88 13.14
N LEU A 8 22.09 -30.03 14.43
CA LEU A 8 22.36 -29.00 15.44
C LEU A 8 23.85 -28.82 15.72
N THR A 9 24.65 -29.86 15.67
CA THR A 9 26.11 -29.79 15.86
C THR A 9 26.85 -29.19 14.68
N ALA A 10 26.32 -29.35 13.45
CA ALA A 10 26.94 -28.73 12.24
C ALA A 10 26.70 -27.22 12.18
N VAL A 11 25.54 -26.71 12.62
CA VAL A 11 25.23 -25.28 12.64
C VAL A 11 26.05 -24.54 13.70
N LEU A 12 26.30 -25.13 14.87
CA LEU A 12 27.15 -24.53 15.91
C LEU A 12 28.64 -24.48 15.54
N ALA A 13 29.13 -25.42 14.73
CA ALA A 13 30.52 -25.41 14.27
C ALA A 13 30.81 -24.33 13.22
N ILE A 14 29.82 -23.98 12.37
CA ILE A 14 29.96 -22.93 11.36
C ILE A 14 29.93 -21.54 12.03
N ALA A 15 29.11 -21.34 13.06
CA ALA A 15 29.06 -20.09 13.82
C ALA A 15 30.37 -19.80 14.59
N ALA A 16 31.01 -20.82 15.15
CA ALA A 16 32.29 -20.68 15.86
C ALA A 16 33.45 -20.31 14.93
N ALA A 17 33.49 -20.82 13.68
CA ALA A 17 34.54 -20.52 12.71
C ALA A 17 34.44 -19.05 12.20
N ALA A 18 33.25 -18.48 12.11
CA ALA A 18 33.04 -17.07 11.69
C ALA A 18 33.51 -16.06 12.75
N VAL A 19 33.33 -16.37 14.04
CA VAL A 19 33.75 -15.49 15.16
C VAL A 19 35.30 -15.49 15.31
N VAL A 20 35.98 -16.61 15.10
CA VAL A 20 37.46 -16.68 15.17
C VAL A 20 38.07 -15.97 13.96
N GLY A 21 37.49 -16.01 12.77
CA GLY A 21 37.96 -15.29 11.59
C GLY A 21 37.86 -13.76 11.74
N TYR A 22 36.87 -13.26 12.45
CA TYR A 22 36.68 -11.82 12.70
C TYR A 22 37.67 -11.25 13.75
N MET A 23 38.03 -12.04 14.75
CA MET A 23 38.98 -11.63 15.83
C MET A 23 40.43 -11.57 15.39
N LEU A 24 40.84 -12.28 14.31
CA LEU A 24 42.20 -12.27 13.82
C LEU A 24 42.51 -11.17 12.78
N SER A 25 41.50 -10.40 12.37
CA SER A 25 41.60 -9.31 11.38
C SER A 25 41.83 -7.92 11.98
N THR A 26 41.80 -7.76 13.30
CA THR A 26 41.83 -6.44 13.99
C THR A 26 43.04 -6.18 14.89
N ALA A 27 44.18 -6.79 14.66
CA ALA A 27 45.40 -6.49 15.41
C ALA A 27 46.15 -5.29 14.77
N PRO A 28 46.59 -4.27 15.55
CA PRO A 28 47.29 -3.12 15.02
C PRO A 28 48.77 -3.46 14.70
N ARG A 29 49.21 -3.11 13.48
CA ARG A 29 50.60 -3.21 13.09
C ARG A 29 51.39 -2.07 13.71
N GLY A 30 52.56 -2.43 14.28
CA GLY A 30 53.45 -1.56 15.00
C GLY A 30 54.12 -0.46 14.16
N VAL A 31 54.43 0.61 14.85
CA VAL A 31 55.16 1.81 14.37
C VAL A 31 56.64 1.48 14.22
N GLU A 32 57.19 1.59 13.02
CA GLU A 32 58.66 1.60 12.80
C GLU A 32 59.22 3.03 12.83
N SER A 33 60.31 3.15 13.53
CA SER A 33 61.02 4.38 13.84
C SER A 33 61.73 5.00 12.64
N ILE A 34 61.60 6.32 12.51
CA ILE A 34 62.31 7.15 11.52
C ILE A 34 63.73 7.42 12.02
N GLN A 35 64.77 7.01 11.25
CA GLN A 35 66.13 7.47 11.39
C GLN A 35 66.41 8.60 10.39
N ALA A 36 66.86 9.71 10.90
CA ALA A 36 67.29 10.87 10.13
C ALA A 36 68.69 10.66 9.55
N THR A 37 68.89 10.91 8.25
CA THR A 37 70.18 11.08 7.62
C THR A 37 70.30 12.45 6.94
N GLN A 38 71.49 13.05 7.11
CA GLN A 38 71.86 14.42 6.72
C GLN A 38 72.00 14.58 5.20
N PRO A 39 72.08 15.85 4.71
CA PRO A 39 71.94 16.15 3.28
C PRO A 39 73.23 16.01 2.52
N GLU A 40 73.19 15.47 1.32
CA GLU A 40 74.25 15.41 0.35
C GLU A 40 74.06 16.44 -0.76
N THR A 41 75.18 16.98 -1.20
CA THR A 41 75.50 18.16 -2.00
C THR A 41 74.93 18.11 -3.43
N ALA A 42 74.43 19.24 -3.90
CA ALA A 42 73.91 19.49 -5.25
C ALA A 42 74.93 19.26 -6.40
N ALA A 43 74.44 18.60 -7.45
CA ALA A 43 75.12 18.57 -8.78
C ALA A 43 74.20 19.30 -9.80
N PRO A 44 74.73 19.82 -10.89
CA PRO A 44 74.09 20.88 -11.69
C PRO A 44 72.95 20.41 -12.57
N THR A 45 71.93 21.27 -12.63
CA THR A 45 70.67 21.13 -13.37
C THR A 45 70.93 21.16 -14.89
N GLU A 46 70.48 20.11 -15.59
CA GLU A 46 70.24 20.15 -17.05
C GLU A 46 68.84 20.84 -17.30
N PRO A 47 68.66 21.52 -18.44
CA PRO A 47 67.39 22.22 -18.71
C PRO A 47 66.27 21.23 -18.97
N ALA A 48 65.16 21.43 -18.25
CA ALA A 48 63.96 20.67 -18.39
C ALA A 48 63.35 20.78 -19.81
N THR A 49 63.29 19.63 -20.49
CA THR A 49 62.50 19.48 -21.71
C THR A 49 61.01 19.60 -21.32
N GLU A 50 60.33 20.60 -21.84
CA GLU A 50 58.87 20.75 -21.68
C GLU A 50 58.19 19.48 -22.17
N ARG A 51 57.51 18.79 -21.25
CA ARG A 51 56.62 17.69 -21.59
C ARG A 51 55.43 18.31 -22.36
N PRO A 52 54.99 17.76 -23.51
CA PRO A 52 53.81 18.23 -24.19
C PRO A 52 52.64 18.17 -23.20
N THR A 53 51.96 19.32 -23.00
CA THR A 53 50.70 19.40 -22.32
C THR A 53 49.67 18.55 -23.11
N GLU A 54 49.18 17.47 -22.52
CA GLU A 54 48.02 16.75 -23.07
C GLU A 54 46.90 17.78 -23.27
N PRO A 55 46.17 17.73 -24.40
CA PRO A 55 44.99 18.59 -24.59
C PRO A 55 44.04 18.33 -23.42
N PRO A 56 43.31 19.36 -22.93
CA PRO A 56 42.33 19.17 -21.85
C PRO A 56 41.36 18.08 -22.27
N THR A 57 41.25 17.05 -21.45
CA THR A 57 40.21 16.04 -21.59
C THR A 57 38.91 16.79 -21.61
N GLU A 58 38.15 16.77 -22.71
CA GLU A 58 36.81 17.32 -22.77
C GLU A 58 36.00 16.71 -21.60
N ALA A 59 35.35 17.57 -20.85
CA ALA A 59 34.44 17.11 -19.80
C ALA A 59 33.44 16.15 -20.45
N PRO A 60 33.02 15.07 -19.78
CA PRO A 60 32.05 14.15 -20.31
C PRO A 60 30.78 14.96 -20.73
N THR A 61 30.47 14.90 -22.03
CA THR A 61 29.26 15.54 -22.55
C THR A 61 28.07 14.84 -21.90
N GLU A 62 27.21 15.60 -21.23
CA GLU A 62 25.95 15.06 -20.68
C GLU A 62 25.16 14.36 -21.81
N PRO A 63 24.51 13.22 -21.55
CA PRO A 63 23.75 12.51 -22.57
C PRO A 63 22.59 13.41 -23.06
N PRO A 64 22.31 13.44 -24.38
CA PRO A 64 21.18 14.22 -24.89
C PRO A 64 19.88 13.63 -24.36
N MET A 65 19.00 14.51 -23.84
CA MET A 65 17.64 14.17 -23.42
C MET A 65 16.63 14.87 -24.30
N GLU A 66 15.63 14.13 -24.76
CA GLU A 66 14.51 14.63 -25.53
C GLU A 66 13.24 14.57 -24.67
N ALA A 67 12.22 15.39 -24.99
CA ALA A 67 10.92 15.26 -24.33
C ALA A 67 10.25 13.95 -24.76
N GLY A 68 9.80 13.17 -23.77
CA GLY A 68 9.05 11.95 -23.98
C GLY A 68 7.54 12.17 -24.00
N GLU A 69 6.80 11.20 -23.54
CA GLU A 69 5.34 11.22 -23.50
C GLU A 69 4.82 11.96 -22.26
N THR A 70 3.58 12.46 -22.36
CA THR A 70 2.83 12.95 -21.21
C THR A 70 2.23 11.76 -20.47
N LEU A 71 2.41 11.70 -19.16
CA LEU A 71 1.76 10.72 -18.28
C LEU A 71 1.25 11.38 -17.00
N VAL A 72 0.40 10.68 -16.29
CA VAL A 72 -0.10 11.09 -14.97
C VAL A 72 0.49 10.14 -13.90
N LEU A 73 1.38 10.68 -13.08
CA LEU A 73 2.03 9.96 -11.99
C LEU A 73 1.40 10.39 -10.66
N ASN A 74 0.76 9.46 -9.97
CA ASN A 74 0.05 9.72 -8.71
C ASN A 74 -0.86 10.98 -8.76
N GLY A 75 -1.60 11.15 -9.86
CA GLY A 75 -2.48 12.29 -10.09
C GLY A 75 -1.80 13.58 -10.55
N THR A 76 -0.49 13.58 -10.71
CA THR A 76 0.28 14.73 -11.23
C THR A 76 0.63 14.49 -12.70
N GLU A 77 0.15 15.38 -13.58
CA GLU A 77 0.51 15.35 -15.00
C GLU A 77 1.95 15.84 -15.20
N LEU A 78 2.75 15.09 -15.93
CA LEU A 78 4.14 15.43 -16.24
C LEU A 78 4.55 14.90 -17.62
N VAL A 79 5.65 15.44 -18.15
CA VAL A 79 6.28 14.95 -19.39
C VAL A 79 7.54 14.19 -19.00
N THR A 80 7.68 12.98 -19.52
CA THR A 80 8.91 12.18 -19.34
C THR A 80 10.06 12.77 -20.15
N ALA A 81 11.27 12.38 -19.85
CA ALA A 81 12.45 12.65 -20.67
C ALA A 81 12.95 11.31 -21.26
N VAL A 82 13.50 11.33 -22.46
CA VAL A 82 14.02 10.13 -23.15
C VAL A 82 15.49 10.34 -23.49
N SER A 83 16.32 9.34 -23.15
CA SER A 83 17.71 9.25 -23.58
C SER A 83 18.01 7.81 -23.97
N ASP A 84 18.59 7.60 -25.15
CA ASP A 84 18.93 6.26 -25.70
C ASP A 84 17.75 5.25 -25.63
N GLY A 85 16.52 5.73 -25.88
CA GLY A 85 15.30 4.92 -25.87
C GLY A 85 14.79 4.53 -24.47
N THR A 86 15.41 5.04 -23.40
CA THR A 86 14.98 4.86 -22.00
C THR A 86 14.20 6.07 -21.54
N GLU A 87 13.06 5.84 -20.91
CA GLU A 87 12.24 6.90 -20.29
C GLU A 87 12.71 7.22 -18.87
N TYR A 88 12.71 8.51 -18.56
CA TYR A 88 13.12 9.06 -17.27
C TYR A 88 12.10 10.04 -16.72
N VAL A 89 12.07 10.15 -15.39
CA VAL A 89 11.32 11.18 -14.64
C VAL A 89 12.29 11.96 -13.78
N SER A 90 12.13 13.28 -13.72
CA SER A 90 12.99 14.13 -12.87
C SER A 90 12.67 13.93 -11.38
N ALA A 91 13.67 14.12 -10.52
CA ALA A 91 13.51 14.10 -9.07
C ALA A 91 12.42 15.09 -8.60
N ASP A 92 12.37 16.28 -9.20
CA ASP A 92 11.37 17.29 -8.88
C ASP A 92 9.95 16.82 -9.20
N ALA A 93 9.76 16.12 -10.33
CA ALA A 93 8.46 15.56 -10.71
C ALA A 93 8.02 14.44 -9.75
N LEU A 94 8.95 13.59 -9.30
CA LEU A 94 8.66 12.57 -8.28
C LEU A 94 8.23 13.20 -6.96
N GLN A 95 8.92 14.24 -6.50
CA GLN A 95 8.56 14.96 -5.29
C GLN A 95 7.19 15.64 -5.41
N GLN A 96 6.88 16.26 -6.55
CA GLN A 96 5.57 16.86 -6.82
C GLN A 96 4.45 15.82 -6.83
N ALA A 97 4.74 14.61 -7.31
CA ALA A 97 3.82 13.48 -7.25
C ALA A 97 3.74 12.83 -5.86
N GLY A 98 4.52 13.31 -4.88
CA GLY A 98 4.54 12.77 -3.51
C GLY A 98 5.20 11.39 -3.39
N LEU A 99 6.07 11.03 -4.34
CA LEU A 99 6.80 9.77 -4.35
C LEU A 99 8.20 9.92 -3.77
N SER A 100 8.70 8.83 -3.17
CA SER A 100 10.10 8.73 -2.74
C SER A 100 11.03 8.61 -3.95
N LEU A 101 12.24 9.16 -3.82
CA LEU A 101 13.27 8.96 -4.83
C LEU A 101 13.74 7.50 -4.79
N PRO A 102 13.97 6.86 -5.95
CA PRO A 102 14.53 5.51 -6.02
C PRO A 102 15.91 5.40 -5.36
N GLU A 103 16.26 4.20 -4.90
CA GLU A 103 17.60 3.91 -4.40
C GLU A 103 18.66 3.87 -5.52
N ALA A 104 18.21 3.75 -6.78
CA ALA A 104 19.09 3.74 -7.95
C ALA A 104 19.84 5.07 -8.14
N GLU A 105 21.05 5.01 -8.69
CA GLU A 105 21.82 6.20 -9.07
C GLU A 105 21.11 6.98 -10.17
N PRO A 106 20.88 8.30 -10.00
CA PRO A 106 20.21 9.12 -11.01
C PRO A 106 21.12 9.41 -12.21
N LEU A 107 20.50 9.62 -13.37
CA LEU A 107 21.16 10.23 -14.52
C LEU A 107 21.19 11.74 -14.31
N GLN A 108 22.39 12.33 -14.32
CA GLN A 108 22.58 13.79 -14.22
C GLN A 108 22.45 14.44 -15.61
N ASN A 109 21.57 15.41 -15.73
CA ASN A 109 21.44 16.20 -16.96
C ASN A 109 20.97 17.63 -16.65
N GLY A 110 21.69 18.63 -17.15
CA GLY A 110 21.34 20.04 -16.93
C GLY A 110 21.30 20.47 -15.46
N GLY A 111 22.02 19.75 -14.56
CA GLY A 111 22.01 19.98 -13.12
C GLY A 111 20.79 19.41 -12.40
N MET A 112 20.00 18.58 -13.06
CA MET A 112 18.88 17.87 -12.48
C MET A 112 19.13 16.35 -12.45
N ASP A 113 18.54 15.69 -11.45
CA ASP A 113 18.54 14.25 -11.30
C ASP A 113 17.34 13.64 -12.02
N TYR A 114 17.58 12.58 -12.78
CA TYR A 114 16.57 11.84 -13.51
C TYR A 114 16.65 10.35 -13.16
N TYR A 115 15.52 9.74 -12.91
CA TYR A 115 15.39 8.31 -12.59
C TYR A 115 14.69 7.57 -13.72
N VAL A 116 15.12 6.34 -13.98
CA VAL A 116 14.48 5.47 -14.99
C VAL A 116 13.04 5.21 -14.59
N LEU A 117 12.09 5.50 -15.47
CA LEU A 117 10.66 5.40 -15.17
C LEU A 117 10.22 3.99 -14.76
N SER A 118 10.78 2.94 -15.39
CA SER A 118 10.47 1.55 -15.01
C SER A 118 10.94 1.21 -13.60
N VAL A 119 12.08 1.76 -13.13
CA VAL A 119 12.57 1.59 -11.76
C VAL A 119 11.64 2.30 -10.78
N VAL A 120 11.22 3.53 -11.10
CA VAL A 120 10.22 4.27 -10.31
C VAL A 120 8.92 3.46 -10.18
N SER A 121 8.43 2.92 -11.29
CA SER A 121 7.21 2.11 -11.34
C SER A 121 7.33 0.84 -10.49
N GLU A 122 8.46 0.12 -10.60
CA GLU A 122 8.70 -1.12 -9.85
C GLU A 122 8.81 -0.86 -8.34
N GLU A 123 9.67 0.08 -7.92
CA GLU A 123 9.88 0.37 -6.49
C GLU A 123 8.63 0.89 -5.79
N ASN A 124 7.79 1.67 -6.50
CA ASN A 124 6.51 2.15 -5.99
C ASN A 124 5.34 1.21 -6.28
N ARG A 125 5.59 0.07 -6.94
CA ARG A 125 4.55 -0.91 -7.32
C ARG A 125 3.38 -0.27 -8.06
N CYS A 126 3.71 0.59 -9.04
CA CYS A 126 2.68 1.34 -9.75
C CYS A 126 1.79 0.42 -10.61
N ALA A 127 0.49 0.64 -10.53
CA ALA A 127 -0.46 0.20 -11.56
C ALA A 127 -0.30 1.11 -12.78
N GLU A 128 0.12 0.54 -13.90
CA GLU A 128 0.28 1.26 -15.17
C GLU A 128 -0.84 0.86 -16.13
N TYR A 129 -1.60 1.84 -16.60
CA TYR A 129 -2.68 1.65 -17.57
C TYR A 129 -2.88 2.90 -18.42
N VAL A 130 -3.54 2.75 -19.57
CA VAL A 130 -3.95 3.84 -20.45
C VAL A 130 -5.45 4.04 -20.28
N ASP A 131 -5.86 5.28 -20.07
CA ASP A 131 -7.26 5.66 -20.00
C ASP A 131 -7.83 5.75 -21.43
N ASP A 132 -8.90 5.00 -21.69
CA ASP A 132 -9.47 4.85 -23.05
C ASP A 132 -10.13 6.13 -23.57
N GLU A 133 -10.58 7.03 -22.68
CA GLU A 133 -11.26 8.26 -23.07
C GLU A 133 -10.26 9.39 -23.40
N THR A 134 -9.22 9.51 -22.59
CA THR A 134 -8.23 10.57 -22.72
C THR A 134 -6.99 10.16 -23.50
N GLY A 135 -6.71 8.85 -23.59
CA GLY A 135 -5.48 8.31 -24.14
C GLY A 135 -4.24 8.57 -23.27
N LEU A 136 -4.41 9.10 -22.06
CA LEU A 136 -3.32 9.38 -21.15
C LEU A 136 -2.86 8.08 -20.44
N ARG A 137 -1.57 7.96 -20.28
CA ARG A 137 -0.91 6.91 -19.52
C ARG A 137 -0.88 7.29 -18.04
N TYR A 138 -1.37 6.41 -17.16
CA TYR A 138 -1.42 6.60 -15.73
C TYR A 138 -0.47 5.63 -15.02
N LEU A 139 0.24 6.13 -14.00
CA LEU A 139 0.99 5.34 -13.05
C LEU A 139 0.45 5.66 -11.64
N THR A 140 -0.27 4.71 -11.06
CA THR A 140 -0.84 4.82 -9.71
C THR A 140 -0.03 3.95 -8.76
N PRO A 141 0.68 4.52 -7.76
CA PRO A 141 1.50 3.75 -6.83
C PRO A 141 0.65 2.80 -5.98
N GLY A 142 1.21 1.67 -5.57
CA GLY A 142 0.60 0.76 -4.61
C GLY A 142 0.58 1.35 -3.19
N ALA A 143 -0.37 0.92 -2.35
CA ALA A 143 -0.49 1.38 -0.97
C ALA A 143 0.76 1.06 -0.14
N ALA A 144 1.15 1.96 0.77
CA ALA A 144 2.27 1.73 1.68
C ALA A 144 2.07 0.45 2.51
N ARG A 145 3.12 -0.37 2.61
CA ARG A 145 3.08 -1.64 3.35
C ARG A 145 3.30 -1.40 4.85
N PHE A 146 2.69 -2.26 5.64
CA PHE A 146 2.99 -2.41 7.06
C PHE A 146 2.96 -3.89 7.46
N SER A 147 3.59 -4.25 8.59
CA SER A 147 3.57 -5.59 9.15
C SER A 147 2.56 -5.71 10.29
N ILE A 148 2.02 -6.93 10.49
CA ILE A 148 1.20 -7.27 11.65
C ILE A 148 2.00 -8.28 12.46
N GLU A 149 2.42 -7.89 13.66
CA GLU A 149 3.30 -8.72 14.51
C GLU A 149 2.53 -9.81 15.30
N GLN A 150 1.23 -9.59 15.52
CA GLN A 150 0.43 -10.44 16.39
C GLN A 150 -0.54 -11.32 15.61
N SER A 151 -0.67 -12.59 16.04
CA SER A 151 -1.73 -13.51 15.57
C SER A 151 -2.95 -13.38 16.47
N VAL A 152 -3.96 -12.64 16.02
CA VAL A 152 -5.19 -12.36 16.77
C VAL A 152 -6.40 -12.63 15.88
N ASN A 153 -7.45 -13.19 16.47
CA ASN A 153 -8.75 -13.29 15.80
C ASN A 153 -9.50 -11.97 15.91
N VAL A 154 -9.82 -11.37 14.75
CA VAL A 154 -10.58 -10.13 14.66
C VAL A 154 -11.88 -10.39 13.92
N PRO A 155 -13.05 -10.17 14.54
CA PRO A 155 -14.32 -10.20 13.83
C PRO A 155 -14.37 -9.09 12.79
N VAL A 156 -14.64 -9.44 11.53
CA VAL A 156 -14.87 -8.49 10.44
C VAL A 156 -16.32 -8.65 9.99
N LEU A 157 -17.12 -7.60 10.14
CA LEU A 157 -18.55 -7.62 9.87
C LEU A 157 -18.86 -6.98 8.52
N MET A 158 -19.64 -7.64 7.68
CA MET A 158 -20.04 -7.19 6.35
C MET A 158 -21.48 -6.69 6.36
N TYR A 159 -21.65 -5.42 6.11
CA TYR A 159 -22.89 -4.72 5.86
C TYR A 159 -22.93 -4.14 4.45
N HIS A 160 -24.08 -3.56 4.09
CA HIS A 160 -24.27 -2.79 2.86
C HIS A 160 -25.06 -1.51 3.17
N ALA A 161 -26.36 -1.52 2.97
CA ALA A 161 -27.25 -0.39 3.22
C ALA A 161 -27.72 -0.31 4.68
N VAL A 162 -27.89 0.90 5.19
CA VAL A 162 -28.50 1.19 6.51
C VAL A 162 -29.78 1.96 6.29
N SER A 163 -30.89 1.26 6.03
CA SER A 163 -32.15 1.89 5.64
C SER A 163 -33.38 1.05 5.99
N ASP A 164 -34.45 1.72 6.33
CA ASP A 164 -35.78 1.10 6.39
C ASP A 164 -36.45 0.94 5.02
N SER A 165 -36.04 1.76 4.04
CA SER A 165 -36.47 1.67 2.64
C SER A 165 -35.61 0.67 1.88
N MET A 166 -36.21 -0.21 1.10
CA MET A 166 -35.55 -1.24 0.33
C MET A 166 -35.78 -1.00 -1.16
N TRP A 167 -34.72 -0.89 -1.91
CA TRP A 167 -34.74 -0.69 -3.38
C TRP A 167 -33.98 -1.75 -4.16
N GLY A 168 -33.52 -2.81 -3.49
CA GLY A 168 -32.72 -3.90 -4.06
C GLY A 168 -32.99 -5.23 -3.37
N ILE A 169 -31.93 -5.97 -3.05
CA ILE A 169 -32.00 -7.24 -2.34
C ILE A 169 -32.28 -6.96 -0.85
N ASP A 170 -33.44 -7.36 -0.36
CA ASP A 170 -33.90 -7.05 1.00
C ASP A 170 -32.91 -7.36 2.10
N GLU A 171 -32.16 -8.45 1.97
CA GLU A 171 -31.20 -8.88 2.99
C GLU A 171 -30.09 -7.88 3.25
N LEU A 172 -29.74 -7.03 2.26
CA LEU A 172 -28.65 -6.06 2.34
C LEU A 172 -28.98 -4.83 3.20
N PHE A 173 -30.27 -4.63 3.55
CA PHE A 173 -30.76 -3.43 4.24
C PHE A 173 -30.91 -3.67 5.74
N VAL A 174 -29.95 -3.25 6.55
CA VAL A 174 -30.09 -3.22 8.01
C VAL A 174 -30.83 -1.94 8.41
N SER A 175 -31.86 -2.03 9.25
CA SER A 175 -32.58 -0.82 9.68
C SER A 175 -31.66 0.08 10.53
N PRO A 176 -31.83 1.42 10.50
CA PRO A 176 -31.10 2.33 11.39
C PRO A 176 -31.27 1.97 12.87
N ALA A 177 -32.44 1.49 13.28
CA ALA A 177 -32.68 1.05 14.64
C ALA A 177 -31.86 -0.19 15.02
N SER A 178 -31.79 -1.21 14.13
CA SER A 178 -30.96 -2.39 14.35
C SER A 178 -29.48 -2.04 14.33
N MET A 179 -29.05 -1.15 13.43
CA MET A 179 -27.67 -0.66 13.39
C MET A 179 -27.31 0.04 14.70
N GLU A 180 -28.15 0.91 15.21
CA GLU A 180 -27.95 1.59 16.48
C GLU A 180 -27.87 0.62 17.66
N GLU A 181 -28.72 -0.41 17.69
CA GLU A 181 -28.70 -1.44 18.72
C GLU A 181 -27.39 -2.23 18.71
N GLN A 182 -26.88 -2.59 17.53
CA GLN A 182 -25.61 -3.29 17.36
C GLN A 182 -24.41 -2.41 17.77
N LEU A 183 -24.37 -1.14 17.36
CA LEU A 183 -23.31 -0.21 17.77
C LEU A 183 -23.30 0.00 19.28
N ARG A 184 -24.47 0.17 19.90
CA ARG A 184 -24.59 0.27 21.35
C ARG A 184 -24.10 -1.01 22.04
N TYR A 185 -24.45 -2.19 21.52
CA TYR A 185 -23.95 -3.47 22.04
C TYR A 185 -22.42 -3.53 22.02
N LEU A 186 -21.78 -3.13 20.93
CA LEU A 186 -20.32 -3.10 20.85
C LEU A 186 -19.71 -2.21 21.94
N VAL A 187 -20.19 -0.98 22.05
CA VAL A 187 -19.67 0.00 23.05
C VAL A 187 -19.90 -0.47 24.47
N ASP A 188 -21.14 -0.92 24.79
CA ASP A 188 -21.52 -1.35 26.14
C ASP A 188 -20.75 -2.61 26.61
N ASN A 189 -20.26 -3.43 25.66
CA ASN A 189 -19.47 -4.64 25.94
C ASN A 189 -17.95 -4.46 25.75
N GLY A 190 -17.51 -3.22 25.53
CA GLY A 190 -16.08 -2.86 25.45
C GLY A 190 -15.41 -3.34 24.17
N TYR A 191 -16.14 -3.53 23.08
CA TYR A 191 -15.56 -3.74 21.76
C TYR A 191 -15.05 -2.40 21.21
N GLU A 192 -13.96 -2.47 20.48
CA GLU A 192 -13.26 -1.33 19.91
C GLU A 192 -13.29 -1.43 18.38
N PRO A 193 -14.25 -0.75 17.70
CA PRO A 193 -14.26 -0.70 16.25
C PRO A 193 -13.02 0.00 15.70
N ILE A 194 -12.25 -0.72 14.86
CA ILE A 194 -10.98 -0.29 14.30
C ILE A 194 -11.01 -0.30 12.76
N TRP A 195 -10.04 0.35 12.13
CA TRP A 195 -9.75 0.24 10.71
C TRP A 195 -8.71 -0.84 10.42
N PHE A 196 -8.57 -1.24 9.16
CA PHE A 196 -7.49 -2.17 8.75
C PHE A 196 -6.09 -1.63 9.00
N SER A 197 -5.90 -0.31 8.91
CA SER A 197 -4.61 0.32 9.25
C SER A 197 -4.24 0.18 10.73
N ASP A 198 -5.23 0.10 11.61
CA ASP A 198 -4.99 -0.05 13.05
C ASP A 198 -4.49 -1.47 13.42
N LEU A 199 -4.57 -2.43 12.48
CA LEU A 199 -4.00 -3.78 12.66
C LEU A 199 -2.47 -3.76 12.84
N ALA A 200 -1.79 -2.70 12.42
CA ALA A 200 -0.37 -2.50 12.68
C ALA A 200 -0.04 -2.30 14.18
N GLU A 201 -1.03 -1.91 14.98
CA GLU A 201 -0.88 -1.54 16.39
C GLU A 201 -1.92 -2.28 17.26
N LEU A 202 -2.15 -3.57 16.97
CA LEU A 202 -3.18 -4.39 17.63
C LEU A 202 -3.03 -4.49 19.15
N GLU A 203 -1.82 -4.33 19.68
CA GLU A 203 -1.55 -4.34 21.12
C GLU A 203 -2.24 -3.21 21.89
N GLN A 204 -2.72 -2.19 21.18
CA GLN A 204 -3.44 -1.06 21.78
C GLN A 204 -4.92 -1.35 22.02
N TYR A 205 -5.45 -2.47 21.48
CA TYR A 205 -6.87 -2.81 21.48
C TYR A 205 -7.12 -4.12 22.24
N GLU A 206 -8.09 -4.10 23.18
CA GLU A 206 -8.47 -5.29 23.95
C GLU A 206 -9.47 -6.20 23.22
N LYS A 207 -10.45 -5.59 22.53
CA LYS A 207 -11.52 -6.29 21.81
C LYS A 207 -11.74 -5.65 20.43
N PRO A 208 -10.76 -5.75 19.51
CA PRO A 208 -10.89 -5.15 18.19
C PRO A 208 -11.99 -5.82 17.38
N VAL A 209 -12.74 -5.01 16.61
CA VAL A 209 -13.74 -5.44 15.62
C VAL A 209 -13.68 -4.52 14.42
N ILE A 210 -13.86 -5.03 13.22
CA ILE A 210 -13.89 -4.22 12.00
C ILE A 210 -15.30 -4.22 11.42
N LEU A 211 -15.88 -3.03 11.25
CA LEU A 211 -17.17 -2.83 10.60
C LEU A 211 -16.94 -2.44 9.16
N THR A 212 -17.47 -3.21 8.20
CA THR A 212 -17.34 -2.94 6.77
C THR A 212 -18.70 -2.76 6.10
N PHE A 213 -18.80 -1.79 5.20
CA PHE A 213 -20.01 -1.46 4.46
C PHE A 213 -19.69 -1.44 2.98
N ASP A 214 -20.29 -2.32 2.20
CA ASP A 214 -19.99 -2.49 0.79
C ASP A 214 -20.85 -1.56 -0.09
N ASP A 215 -20.47 -1.34 -1.34
CA ASP A 215 -21.14 -0.63 -2.42
C ASP A 215 -21.21 0.91 -2.31
N GLY A 216 -20.99 1.52 -1.15
CA GLY A 216 -21.03 2.97 -0.99
C GLY A 216 -22.42 3.58 -1.17
N TYR A 217 -23.44 2.98 -0.58
CA TYR A 217 -24.82 3.51 -0.60
C TYR A 217 -24.94 4.88 0.08
N ASP A 218 -25.87 5.73 -0.41
CA ASP A 218 -26.08 7.09 0.10
C ASP A 218 -26.60 7.12 1.55
N ASP A 219 -27.27 6.05 2.02
CA ASP A 219 -27.66 5.89 3.42
C ASP A 219 -26.48 5.66 4.37
N ASN A 220 -25.33 5.25 3.89
CA ASN A 220 -24.13 5.23 4.71
C ASN A 220 -23.73 6.66 5.15
N TYR A 221 -24.03 7.67 4.34
CA TYR A 221 -23.86 9.06 4.73
C TYR A 221 -25.02 9.58 5.58
N THR A 222 -26.26 9.34 5.17
CA THR A 222 -27.43 9.97 5.81
C THR A 222 -27.86 9.30 7.12
N GLU A 223 -27.69 7.99 7.25
CA GLU A 223 -28.14 7.19 8.40
C GLU A 223 -26.96 6.66 9.24
N LEU A 224 -25.93 6.05 8.58
CA LEU A 224 -24.84 5.44 9.32
C LEU A 224 -23.89 6.49 9.95
N LEU A 225 -23.42 7.50 9.21
CA LEU A 225 -22.46 8.47 9.73
C LEU A 225 -22.93 9.19 11.00
N PRO A 226 -24.21 9.62 11.14
CA PRO A 226 -24.74 10.16 12.40
C PRO A 226 -24.65 9.18 13.57
N LEU A 227 -24.86 7.89 13.34
CA LEU A 227 -24.74 6.85 14.36
C LEU A 227 -23.28 6.62 14.75
N LEU A 228 -22.35 6.58 13.78
CA LEU A 228 -20.91 6.49 14.06
C LEU A 228 -20.43 7.68 14.91
N ARG A 229 -20.88 8.90 14.59
CA ARG A 229 -20.60 10.11 15.40
C ARG A 229 -21.17 10.02 16.82
N LYS A 230 -22.40 9.50 16.95
CA LYS A 230 -23.08 9.35 18.25
C LYS A 230 -22.33 8.41 19.19
N TYR A 231 -21.83 7.31 18.69
CA TYR A 231 -21.13 6.29 19.49
C TYR A 231 -19.61 6.42 19.45
N ASN A 232 -19.07 7.35 18.65
CA ASN A 232 -17.64 7.57 18.40
C ASN A 232 -16.93 6.27 17.98
N VAL A 233 -17.47 5.58 16.99
CA VAL A 233 -16.95 4.31 16.48
C VAL A 233 -16.47 4.45 15.05
N LYS A 234 -15.42 3.69 14.70
CA LYS A 234 -14.82 3.63 13.37
C LYS A 234 -15.57 2.64 12.48
N ALA A 235 -15.58 2.89 11.16
CA ALA A 235 -16.07 1.98 10.14
C ALA A 235 -15.22 2.09 8.86
N THR A 236 -15.31 1.07 8.00
CA THR A 236 -14.73 1.05 6.66
C THR A 236 -15.85 0.98 5.64
N VAL A 237 -15.82 1.85 4.63
CA VAL A 237 -16.78 1.82 3.50
C VAL A 237 -16.03 1.48 2.23
N PHE A 238 -16.45 0.42 1.56
CA PHE A 238 -15.93 -0.01 0.27
C PHE A 238 -16.73 0.63 -0.86
N MET A 239 -16.09 1.59 -1.55
CA MET A 239 -16.71 2.34 -2.64
C MET A 239 -16.50 1.67 -3.99
N ILE A 240 -17.56 1.53 -4.77
CA ILE A 240 -17.48 1.35 -6.22
C ILE A 240 -17.11 2.70 -6.80
N ALA A 241 -15.87 2.84 -7.32
CA ALA A 241 -15.32 4.17 -7.62
C ALA A 241 -16.09 4.91 -8.72
N ASP A 242 -16.57 4.20 -9.75
CA ASP A 242 -17.31 4.75 -10.88
C ASP A 242 -18.81 4.99 -10.57
N ALA A 243 -19.31 4.42 -9.45
CA ALA A 243 -20.71 4.57 -9.08
C ALA A 243 -21.03 5.86 -8.30
N MET A 244 -20.02 6.66 -7.91
CA MET A 244 -20.27 7.89 -7.16
C MET A 244 -21.22 8.82 -7.89
N GLY A 245 -22.23 9.32 -7.16
CA GLY A 245 -23.27 10.20 -7.71
C GLY A 245 -24.37 9.49 -8.51
N MET A 246 -24.29 8.18 -8.70
CA MET A 246 -25.40 7.39 -9.27
C MET A 246 -26.56 7.29 -8.29
N GLN A 247 -27.71 6.78 -8.75
CA GLN A 247 -28.87 6.58 -7.90
C GLN A 247 -28.56 5.66 -6.72
N HIS A 248 -28.92 6.07 -5.51
CA HIS A 248 -28.64 5.39 -4.24
C HIS A 248 -27.16 5.22 -3.91
N LYS A 249 -26.27 6.00 -4.52
CA LYS A 249 -24.85 6.01 -4.20
C LYS A 249 -24.43 7.39 -3.68
N MET A 250 -23.46 7.41 -2.78
CA MET A 250 -22.89 8.67 -2.28
C MET A 250 -22.28 9.50 -3.41
N THR A 251 -22.41 10.82 -3.30
CA THR A 251 -21.68 11.77 -4.14
C THR A 251 -20.20 11.87 -3.70
N GLU A 252 -19.33 12.39 -4.56
CA GLU A 252 -17.93 12.65 -4.18
C GLU A 252 -17.81 13.57 -2.95
N GLU A 253 -18.71 14.55 -2.80
CA GLU A 253 -18.74 15.44 -1.64
C GLU A 253 -19.05 14.68 -0.35
N GLN A 254 -20.06 13.78 -0.39
CA GLN A 254 -20.44 12.93 0.75
C GLN A 254 -19.30 11.97 1.12
N VAL A 255 -18.66 11.33 0.12
CA VAL A 255 -17.51 10.44 0.34
C VAL A 255 -16.35 11.19 1.00
N ARG A 256 -16.06 12.42 0.54
CA ARG A 256 -15.03 13.29 1.15
C ARG A 256 -15.38 13.64 2.59
N GLU A 257 -16.61 14.05 2.85
CA GLU A 257 -17.06 14.41 4.20
C GLU A 257 -17.00 13.21 5.16
N MET A 258 -17.36 12.00 4.69
CA MET A 258 -17.20 10.78 5.48
C MET A 258 -15.72 10.52 5.81
N ALA A 259 -14.83 10.60 4.84
CA ALA A 259 -13.39 10.43 5.05
C ALA A 259 -12.82 11.47 6.04
N ASP A 260 -13.27 12.73 5.94
CA ASP A 260 -12.81 13.85 6.79
C ASP A 260 -13.40 13.77 8.21
N SER A 261 -14.44 12.97 8.43
CA SER A 261 -15.02 12.77 9.76
C SER A 261 -14.04 12.18 10.79
N GLY A 262 -12.97 11.51 10.33
CA GLY A 262 -12.05 10.76 11.17
C GLY A 262 -12.62 9.46 11.72
N LEU A 263 -13.84 9.08 11.30
CA LEU A 263 -14.53 7.85 11.73
C LEU A 263 -14.68 6.84 10.59
N VAL A 264 -14.56 7.26 9.33
CA VAL A 264 -14.77 6.38 8.17
C VAL A 264 -13.51 6.29 7.33
N SER A 265 -13.05 5.06 7.11
CA SER A 265 -12.02 4.71 6.14
C SER A 265 -12.69 4.35 4.82
N ILE A 266 -12.45 5.15 3.77
CA ILE A 266 -12.95 4.86 2.42
C ILE A 266 -11.95 3.96 1.71
N GLN A 267 -12.41 2.80 1.22
CA GLN A 267 -11.60 1.76 0.61
C GLN A 267 -12.20 1.31 -0.72
N SER A 268 -11.49 0.46 -1.49
CA SER A 268 -11.89 0.09 -2.84
C SER A 268 -12.85 -1.10 -2.88
N HIS A 269 -13.92 -0.97 -3.67
CA HIS A 269 -14.77 -2.07 -4.13
C HIS A 269 -14.67 -2.25 -5.65
N GLY A 270 -13.46 -2.04 -6.19
CA GLY A 270 -13.22 -1.99 -7.63
C GLY A 270 -13.67 -0.67 -8.26
N LEU A 271 -13.45 -0.58 -9.57
CA LEU A 271 -13.89 0.57 -10.38
C LEU A 271 -15.38 0.45 -10.71
N THR A 272 -15.79 -0.70 -11.30
CA THR A 272 -17.09 -0.90 -11.95
C THR A 272 -18.02 -1.88 -11.23
N HIS A 273 -17.53 -2.56 -10.16
CA HIS A 273 -18.20 -3.68 -9.50
C HIS A 273 -18.35 -4.93 -10.38
N ALA A 274 -17.53 -5.11 -11.39
CA ALA A 274 -17.54 -6.31 -12.22
C ALA A 274 -16.87 -7.49 -11.50
N ASP A 275 -17.32 -8.72 -11.82
CA ASP A 275 -16.72 -9.96 -11.29
C ASP A 275 -15.25 -10.07 -11.73
N MET A 276 -14.32 -10.13 -10.78
CA MET A 276 -12.86 -10.11 -11.07
C MET A 276 -12.30 -11.49 -11.42
N ASP A 277 -13.04 -12.57 -11.23
CA ASP A 277 -12.58 -13.95 -11.43
C ASP A 277 -12.33 -14.33 -12.92
N ALA A 278 -12.89 -13.58 -13.85
CA ALA A 278 -12.77 -13.80 -15.29
C ALA A 278 -12.00 -12.69 -16.03
N MET A 279 -11.46 -11.70 -15.33
CA MET A 279 -10.68 -10.61 -15.93
C MET A 279 -9.26 -11.08 -16.29
N ASP A 280 -8.71 -10.55 -17.37
CA ASP A 280 -7.28 -10.64 -17.67
C ASP A 280 -6.47 -9.63 -16.85
N GLU A 281 -5.14 -9.75 -16.91
CA GLU A 281 -4.24 -8.95 -16.11
C GLU A 281 -4.36 -7.45 -16.41
N GLU A 282 -4.47 -7.07 -17.68
CA GLU A 282 -4.59 -5.67 -18.10
C GLU A 282 -5.86 -5.03 -17.54
N THR A 283 -6.99 -5.74 -17.66
CA THR A 283 -8.28 -5.31 -17.09
C THR A 283 -8.22 -5.19 -15.57
N LEU A 284 -7.59 -6.16 -14.87
CA LEU A 284 -7.41 -6.11 -13.43
C LEU A 284 -6.55 -4.92 -12.98
N ILE A 285 -5.44 -4.67 -13.65
CA ILE A 285 -4.55 -3.54 -13.33
C ILE A 285 -5.32 -2.22 -13.47
N ARG A 286 -6.11 -2.06 -14.54
CA ARG A 286 -6.94 -0.89 -14.75
C ARG A 286 -8.03 -0.77 -13.69
N GLU A 287 -8.81 -1.82 -13.45
CA GLU A 287 -9.91 -1.86 -12.47
C GLU A 287 -9.42 -1.47 -11.07
N LEU A 288 -8.28 -1.99 -10.65
CA LEU A 288 -7.70 -1.73 -9.34
C LEU A 288 -6.99 -0.38 -9.25
N GLY A 289 -6.15 -0.05 -10.24
CA GLY A 289 -5.35 1.17 -10.25
C GLY A 289 -6.21 2.43 -10.41
N GLU A 290 -7.20 2.40 -11.31
CA GLU A 290 -8.09 3.53 -11.52
C GLU A 290 -9.02 3.76 -10.34
N SER A 291 -9.54 2.69 -9.72
CA SER A 291 -10.28 2.79 -8.48
C SER A 291 -9.46 3.49 -7.37
N GLN A 292 -8.21 3.08 -7.16
CA GLN A 292 -7.32 3.74 -6.19
C GLN A 292 -7.12 5.23 -6.53
N ARG A 293 -6.83 5.55 -7.79
CA ARG A 293 -6.61 6.94 -8.25
C ARG A 293 -7.82 7.83 -7.97
N ILE A 294 -9.02 7.37 -8.36
CA ILE A 294 -10.27 8.13 -8.16
C ILE A 294 -10.53 8.35 -6.68
N LEU A 295 -10.46 7.31 -5.86
CA LEU A 295 -10.71 7.41 -4.43
C LEU A 295 -9.67 8.26 -3.71
N THR A 296 -8.39 8.18 -4.12
CA THR A 296 -7.33 9.05 -3.60
C THR A 296 -7.61 10.52 -3.93
N ARG A 297 -8.02 10.82 -5.18
CA ARG A 297 -8.39 12.17 -5.60
C ARG A 297 -9.56 12.74 -4.77
N VAL A 298 -10.55 11.91 -4.48
CA VAL A 298 -11.76 12.32 -3.74
C VAL A 298 -11.47 12.51 -2.27
N THR A 299 -10.71 11.62 -1.64
CA THR A 299 -10.53 11.57 -0.18
C THR A 299 -9.22 12.17 0.31
N GLY A 300 -8.24 12.37 -0.59
CA GLY A 300 -6.86 12.70 -0.21
C GLY A 300 -6.11 11.55 0.48
N ARG A 301 -6.68 10.35 0.52
CA ARG A 301 -6.11 9.16 1.17
C ARG A 301 -6.16 7.98 0.22
N GLN A 302 -5.03 7.29 0.06
CA GLN A 302 -4.93 6.14 -0.81
C GLN A 302 -5.61 4.92 -0.20
N PRO A 303 -6.54 4.24 -0.93
CA PRO A 303 -7.08 2.96 -0.51
C PRO A 303 -5.98 1.89 -0.40
N SER A 304 -6.00 1.16 0.70
CA SER A 304 -5.05 0.06 0.98
C SER A 304 -5.74 -1.30 1.13
N VAL A 305 -7.05 -1.33 1.02
CA VAL A 305 -7.88 -2.53 1.18
C VAL A 305 -8.83 -2.65 0.00
N LEU A 306 -8.88 -3.85 -0.59
CA LEU A 306 -9.79 -4.22 -1.66
C LEU A 306 -10.87 -5.16 -1.12
N CYS A 307 -12.14 -4.87 -1.38
CA CYS A 307 -13.20 -5.83 -1.24
C CYS A 307 -13.55 -6.37 -2.64
N TYR A 308 -13.43 -7.69 -2.84
CA TYR A 308 -13.75 -8.28 -4.14
C TYR A 308 -15.25 -8.19 -4.43
N PRO A 309 -15.66 -7.54 -5.55
CA PRO A 309 -17.06 -7.47 -5.95
C PRO A 309 -17.69 -8.87 -6.00
N THR A 310 -18.88 -9.02 -5.43
CA THR A 310 -19.61 -10.31 -5.33
C THR A 310 -18.84 -11.44 -4.62
N GLY A 311 -17.66 -11.15 -4.07
CA GLY A 311 -16.74 -12.12 -3.47
C GLY A 311 -16.03 -13.01 -4.50
N ARG A 312 -16.00 -12.62 -5.77
CA ARG A 312 -15.39 -13.39 -6.87
C ARG A 312 -13.96 -12.93 -7.15
N TYR A 313 -13.04 -13.87 -7.16
CA TYR A 313 -11.63 -13.66 -7.47
C TYR A 313 -11.02 -14.94 -8.06
N SER A 314 -9.94 -14.81 -8.79
CA SER A 314 -9.09 -15.91 -9.30
C SER A 314 -7.68 -15.79 -8.68
N ASP A 315 -6.81 -16.78 -8.93
CA ASP A 315 -5.40 -16.69 -8.52
C ASP A 315 -4.72 -15.46 -9.13
N LEU A 316 -5.06 -15.11 -10.38
CA LEU A 316 -4.57 -13.90 -11.04
C LEU A 316 -5.08 -12.63 -10.34
N THR A 317 -6.34 -12.61 -9.90
CA THR A 317 -6.89 -11.48 -9.13
C THR A 317 -6.10 -11.26 -7.84
N LEU A 318 -5.78 -12.33 -7.12
CA LEU A 318 -4.98 -12.26 -5.89
C LEU A 318 -3.58 -11.72 -6.17
N GLU A 319 -2.91 -12.25 -7.19
CA GLU A 319 -1.57 -11.81 -7.60
C GLU A 319 -1.53 -10.32 -7.96
N VAL A 320 -2.50 -9.83 -8.73
CA VAL A 320 -2.56 -8.41 -9.12
C VAL A 320 -2.96 -7.53 -7.93
N ALA A 321 -3.92 -7.96 -7.10
CA ALA A 321 -4.33 -7.21 -5.91
C ALA A 321 -3.18 -7.07 -4.91
N GLU A 322 -2.36 -8.10 -4.72
CA GLU A 322 -1.18 -8.09 -3.86
C GLU A 322 -0.17 -7.02 -4.26
N ARG A 323 -0.06 -6.69 -5.53
CA ARG A 323 0.85 -5.63 -6.00
C ARG A 323 0.45 -4.24 -5.45
N TYR A 324 -0.83 -3.97 -5.28
CA TYR A 324 -1.35 -2.61 -5.06
C TYR A 324 -2.00 -2.38 -3.70
N TYR A 325 -2.56 -3.43 -3.07
CA TYR A 325 -3.27 -3.36 -1.80
C TYR A 325 -2.53 -4.09 -0.68
N ASN A 326 -2.98 -3.92 0.56
CA ASN A 326 -2.47 -4.66 1.71
C ASN A 326 -3.41 -5.79 2.14
N PHE A 327 -4.70 -5.65 1.83
CA PHE A 327 -5.73 -6.64 2.14
C PHE A 327 -6.70 -6.83 0.99
N GLY A 328 -7.21 -8.07 0.88
CA GLY A 328 -8.32 -8.43 0.00
C GLY A 328 -9.42 -9.16 0.79
N LEU A 329 -10.67 -8.72 0.68
CA LEU A 329 -11.80 -9.25 1.43
C LEU A 329 -12.70 -10.11 0.56
N LYS A 330 -12.99 -11.32 1.04
CA LYS A 330 -14.04 -12.17 0.49
C LYS A 330 -15.37 -11.95 1.21
N MET A 331 -16.48 -12.50 0.67
CA MET A 331 -17.81 -12.28 1.24
C MET A 331 -18.01 -12.92 2.61
N VAL A 332 -17.60 -14.19 2.74
CA VAL A 332 -17.96 -15.02 3.91
C VAL A 332 -16.75 -15.83 4.39
N GLY A 333 -16.89 -16.44 5.56
CA GLY A 333 -15.87 -17.33 6.10
C GLY A 333 -15.72 -17.25 7.62
N GLY A 334 -16.38 -16.28 8.25
CA GLY A 334 -16.33 -16.09 9.70
C GLY A 334 -15.25 -15.13 10.15
N GLN A 335 -14.64 -15.42 11.30
CA GLN A 335 -13.61 -14.57 11.91
C GLN A 335 -12.31 -14.61 11.10
N TYR A 336 -11.63 -13.47 11.00
CA TYR A 336 -10.31 -13.36 10.38
C TYR A 336 -9.23 -13.51 11.46
N ASN A 337 -8.24 -14.37 11.22
CA ASN A 337 -7.02 -14.39 12.01
C ASN A 337 -5.93 -13.62 11.29
N THR A 338 -5.25 -12.70 11.96
CA THR A 338 -4.21 -11.84 11.35
C THR A 338 -2.96 -12.60 10.87
N ALA A 339 -2.82 -13.89 11.20
CA ALA A 339 -1.79 -14.76 10.65
C ALA A 339 -2.23 -15.48 9.35
N ASP A 340 -3.52 -15.38 8.99
CA ASP A 340 -4.03 -15.93 7.73
C ASP A 340 -3.62 -15.02 6.55
N ASP A 341 -3.85 -15.50 5.33
CA ASP A 341 -3.60 -14.74 4.10
C ASP A 341 -4.37 -13.40 4.12
N PRO A 342 -3.69 -12.24 4.08
CA PRO A 342 -4.34 -10.94 4.12
C PRO A 342 -5.19 -10.64 2.87
N PHE A 343 -5.01 -11.41 1.78
CA PHE A 343 -5.84 -11.28 0.57
C PHE A 343 -7.05 -12.20 0.56
N LEU A 344 -7.26 -12.97 1.65
CA LEU A 344 -8.43 -13.83 1.86
C LEU A 344 -9.16 -13.54 3.18
N VAL A 345 -9.25 -12.25 3.55
CA VAL A 345 -9.92 -11.83 4.79
C VAL A 345 -11.37 -12.29 4.82
N SER A 346 -11.69 -13.09 5.82
CA SER A 346 -13.03 -13.62 6.06
C SER A 346 -13.91 -12.60 6.76
N ARG A 347 -15.23 -12.63 6.47
CA ARG A 347 -16.21 -11.73 7.09
C ARG A 347 -17.44 -12.48 7.57
N TYR A 348 -18.12 -11.94 8.57
CA TYR A 348 -19.47 -12.31 8.97
C TYR A 348 -20.48 -11.44 8.22
N TYR A 349 -21.40 -12.07 7.50
CA TYR A 349 -22.50 -11.36 6.85
C TYR A 349 -23.57 -10.95 7.86
N VAL A 350 -23.81 -9.65 7.99
CA VAL A 350 -24.89 -9.08 8.81
C VAL A 350 -26.00 -8.61 7.88
N SER A 351 -27.14 -9.28 7.98
CA SER A 351 -28.34 -8.98 7.19
C SER A 351 -29.40 -8.28 8.02
N ARG A 352 -30.46 -7.79 7.38
CA ARG A 352 -31.63 -7.26 8.08
C ARG A 352 -32.29 -8.25 9.06
N TYR A 353 -32.03 -9.55 8.87
CA TYR A 353 -32.61 -10.62 9.72
C TYR A 353 -31.66 -11.03 10.86
N THR A 354 -30.49 -10.41 10.95
CA THR A 354 -29.53 -10.67 12.02
C THR A 354 -30.02 -10.02 13.32
N GLY A 355 -30.58 -10.83 14.23
CA GLY A 355 -30.96 -10.36 15.56
C GLY A 355 -29.73 -10.17 16.47
N LEU A 356 -29.92 -9.45 17.58
CA LEU A 356 -28.83 -9.07 18.49
C LEU A 356 -28.08 -10.27 19.06
N ASP A 357 -28.76 -11.40 19.39
CA ASP A 357 -28.10 -12.62 19.89
C ASP A 357 -27.15 -13.22 18.84
N SER A 358 -27.57 -13.26 17.56
CA SER A 358 -26.73 -13.73 16.46
C SER A 358 -25.55 -12.79 16.20
N PHE A 359 -25.79 -11.48 16.29
CA PHE A 359 -24.75 -10.46 16.19
C PHE A 359 -23.71 -10.62 17.32
N ALA A 360 -24.17 -10.78 18.57
CA ALA A 360 -23.32 -10.99 19.72
C ALA A 360 -22.42 -12.24 19.55
N ALA A 361 -22.97 -13.31 18.97
CA ALA A 361 -22.21 -14.53 18.69
C ALA A 361 -21.13 -14.33 17.61
N MET A 362 -21.36 -13.44 16.60
CA MET A 362 -20.36 -13.12 15.55
C MET A 362 -19.14 -12.40 16.12
N VAL A 363 -19.34 -11.53 17.11
CA VAL A 363 -18.25 -10.72 17.68
C VAL A 363 -17.61 -11.38 18.90
N ALA A 364 -18.19 -12.45 19.44
CA ALA A 364 -17.64 -13.16 20.59
C ALA A 364 -16.22 -13.67 20.31
N PRO A 365 -15.31 -13.63 21.30
CA PRO A 365 -13.99 -14.23 21.17
C PRO A 365 -14.05 -15.70 20.75
N ALA A 366 -13.15 -16.14 19.89
CA ALA A 366 -13.11 -17.53 19.44
C ALA A 366 -12.90 -18.48 20.65
N GLY A 367 -13.81 -19.45 20.81
CA GLY A 367 -13.70 -20.49 21.85
C GLY A 367 -14.38 -20.20 23.18
N THR A 368 -15.29 -19.20 23.25
CA THR A 368 -16.17 -18.98 24.42
C THR A 368 -17.50 -19.70 24.29
#